data_d20a01aa948b90dee7fc0177420d4c3f
#
_entry.id   d20a01aa948b90dee7fc0177420d4c3f
#
_cell.length_a   1.000
_cell.length_b   1.000
_cell.length_c   1.000
_cell.angle_alpha   90.00
_cell.angle_beta   90.00
_cell.angle_gamma   90.00
#
_symmetry.space_group_name_H-M   'P 1'
#
loop_
_entity.id
_entity.type
_entity.pdbx_description
1 polymer ?
#
loop_
_entity_poly.entity_id
_entity_poly.type
_entity_poly.pdbx_seq_one_letter_code
_entity_poly.pdbx_strand_id
1 'polypeptide(L)'
;IASCLVGSEMCIRDSSNTVRLYNNGLISLQQFCAKEGIGTQVALNEGIVTFKKDSNHYTIPQAVAMMKPRRVVMTFGTNDTGMEVSDFIAHYTALIQAIQQSYPYTDIIVNTVPPVPADHSNYPHMDQARIDDFNMALLEMCEQLGVRFLNSAEALKGSDGYGIADYYTSGDIHLKSVGLKAVLNYIRTHACQTDDRRPDTNNIP
;
A
#
# COMPACT_ATOMS: atom_id res chain seq x y z
N ILE A 1 20.74 -1.41 13.14
CA ILE A 1 19.28 -1.29 12.94
C ILE A 1 19.09 -1.46 11.44
N ALA A 2 18.73 -2.69 11.05
CA ALA A 2 18.60 -3.06 9.66
C ALA A 2 17.40 -2.30 9.03
N SER A 3 17.66 -1.64 7.92
CA SER A 3 16.67 -0.97 7.11
C SER A 3 15.62 -1.98 6.62
N CYS A 4 14.37 -1.82 7.01
CA CYS A 4 13.28 -2.70 6.62
C CYS A 4 12.90 -2.64 5.13
N LEU A 5 13.64 -1.94 4.30
CA LEU A 5 13.38 -1.77 2.87
C LEU A 5 14.66 -1.90 2.03
N VAL A 6 15.40 -2.99 2.19
CA VAL A 6 16.56 -3.27 1.33
C VAL A 6 16.35 -4.57 0.58
N GLY A 7 16.24 -4.49 -0.73
CA GLY A 7 16.46 -5.57 -1.69
C GLY A 7 15.41 -6.69 -1.80
N SER A 8 14.50 -6.83 -0.85
CA SER A 8 13.55 -7.96 -0.81
C SER A 8 12.11 -7.57 -0.44
N GLU A 9 11.78 -6.29 -0.48
CA GLU A 9 10.46 -5.78 -0.12
C GLU A 9 9.80 -5.09 -1.30
N MET A 10 8.52 -5.37 -1.51
CA MET A 10 7.71 -4.75 -2.55
C MET A 10 6.63 -3.88 -1.91
N CYS A 11 6.50 -2.64 -2.35
CA CYS A 11 5.36 -1.79 -2.02
C CYS A 11 4.32 -1.88 -3.13
N ILE A 12 3.17 -2.48 -2.83
CA ILE A 12 2.01 -2.48 -3.70
C ILE A 12 1.03 -1.45 -3.15
N ARG A 13 0.75 -0.42 -3.94
CA ARG A 13 -0.19 0.64 -3.54
C ARG A 13 -1.07 1.03 -4.71
N ASP A 14 -2.31 1.36 -4.41
CA ASP A 14 -3.29 1.86 -5.37
C ASP A 14 -3.07 3.31 -5.76
N SER A 15 -2.28 4.03 -5.00
CA SER A 15 -2.34 5.48 -5.04
C SER A 15 -1.17 6.11 -5.79
N SER A 16 -1.47 7.26 -6.38
CA SER A 16 -0.50 8.26 -6.83
C SER A 16 0.60 8.55 -5.79
N ASN A 17 0.36 8.31 -4.50
CA ASN A 17 1.39 8.45 -3.46
C ASN A 17 2.56 7.47 -3.61
N THR A 18 2.34 6.23 -4.08
CA THR A 18 3.47 5.31 -4.35
C THR A 18 4.21 5.68 -5.62
N VAL A 19 3.49 6.09 -6.65
CA VAL A 19 4.11 6.67 -7.85
C VAL A 19 4.95 7.89 -7.44
N ARG A 20 4.45 8.73 -6.53
CA ARG A 20 5.20 9.86 -5.98
C ARG A 20 6.40 9.44 -5.13
N LEU A 21 6.34 8.34 -4.35
CA LEU A 21 7.52 7.83 -3.65
C LEU A 21 8.64 7.47 -4.63
N TYR A 22 8.32 6.79 -5.71
CA TYR A 22 9.27 6.45 -6.75
C TYR A 22 9.79 7.70 -7.47
N ASN A 23 8.92 8.61 -7.91
CA ASN A 23 9.28 9.83 -8.61
C ASN A 23 10.13 10.79 -7.75
N ASN A 24 9.99 10.74 -6.42
CA ASN A 24 10.84 11.47 -5.49
C ASN A 24 12.13 10.72 -5.11
N GLY A 25 12.42 9.57 -5.71
CA GLY A 25 13.61 8.78 -5.43
C GLY A 25 13.66 8.17 -4.02
N LEU A 26 12.51 8.06 -3.35
CA LEU A 26 12.41 7.52 -1.98
C LEU A 26 12.37 5.99 -1.95
N ILE A 27 11.95 5.36 -3.05
CA ILE A 27 11.98 3.91 -3.28
C ILE A 27 12.55 3.62 -4.66
N SER A 28 13.10 2.43 -4.84
CA SER A 28 13.65 1.98 -6.12
C SER A 28 12.59 1.30 -6.99
N LEU A 29 12.88 1.11 -8.28
CA LEU A 29 12.00 0.41 -9.21
C LEU A 29 11.74 -1.04 -8.80
N GLN A 30 12.70 -1.72 -8.16
CA GLN A 30 12.53 -3.08 -7.64
C GLN A 30 11.56 -3.16 -6.46
N GLN A 31 11.29 -2.03 -5.81
CA GLN A 31 10.37 -1.93 -4.68
C GLN A 31 8.99 -1.39 -5.08
N PHE A 32 8.79 -1.13 -6.37
CA PHE A 32 7.63 -0.40 -6.87
C PHE A 32 6.70 -1.31 -7.68
N CYS A 33 5.45 -1.35 -7.26
CA CYS A 33 4.35 -1.96 -8.01
C CYS A 33 3.11 -1.10 -7.76
N ALA A 34 2.86 -0.12 -8.62
CA ALA A 34 1.70 0.74 -8.51
C ALA A 34 1.33 1.37 -9.85
N LYS A 35 0.05 1.69 -9.99
CA LYS A 35 -0.51 2.47 -11.09
C LYS A 35 -1.48 3.50 -10.49
N GLU A 36 -1.48 4.71 -10.99
CA GLU A 36 -2.41 5.75 -10.55
C GLU A 36 -3.86 5.36 -10.82
N GLY A 37 -4.76 5.69 -9.89
CA GLY A 37 -6.20 5.48 -10.05
C GLY A 37 -6.68 4.03 -9.90
N ILE A 38 -5.84 3.11 -9.44
CA ILE A 38 -6.23 1.71 -9.23
C ILE A 38 -6.91 1.56 -7.86
N GLY A 39 -8.14 1.05 -7.85
CA GLY A 39 -8.84 0.59 -6.66
C GLY A 39 -8.80 -0.93 -6.52
N THR A 40 -9.28 -1.43 -5.37
CA THR A 40 -9.27 -2.86 -5.05
C THR A 40 -10.06 -3.71 -6.04
N GLN A 41 -11.14 -3.18 -6.60
CA GLN A 41 -12.02 -3.89 -7.56
C GLN A 41 -11.30 -4.34 -8.84
N VAL A 42 -10.23 -3.64 -9.23
CA VAL A 42 -9.49 -3.96 -10.47
C VAL A 42 -8.09 -4.51 -10.21
N ALA A 43 -7.56 -4.29 -9.00
CA ALA A 43 -6.20 -4.65 -8.60
C ALA A 43 -5.88 -6.15 -8.74
N LEU A 44 -6.88 -7.02 -8.59
CA LEU A 44 -6.72 -8.46 -8.70
C LEU A 44 -6.49 -8.92 -10.15
N ASN A 45 -7.21 -8.34 -11.11
CA ASN A 45 -7.35 -8.88 -12.46
C ASN A 45 -6.66 -8.03 -13.53
N GLU A 46 -6.38 -6.75 -13.25
CA GLU A 46 -5.68 -5.92 -14.22
C GLU A 46 -4.17 -6.17 -14.24
N GLY A 47 -3.62 -6.26 -15.44
CA GLY A 47 -2.18 -6.27 -15.66
C GLY A 47 -1.61 -4.86 -15.51
N ILE A 48 -1.14 -4.52 -14.32
CA ILE A 48 -0.61 -3.18 -14.01
C ILE A 48 0.92 -3.14 -13.89
N VAL A 49 1.56 -4.30 -13.86
CA VAL A 49 3.00 -4.42 -13.68
C VAL A 49 3.68 -4.78 -14.99
N THR A 50 4.70 -4.04 -15.35
CA THR A 50 5.59 -4.34 -16.47
C THR A 50 7.02 -4.48 -15.96
N PHE A 51 7.72 -5.51 -16.42
CA PHE A 51 9.14 -5.68 -16.12
C PHE A 51 10.00 -5.07 -17.22
N LYS A 52 11.17 -4.56 -16.84
CA LYS A 52 12.12 -4.00 -17.79
C LYS A 52 12.49 -5.06 -18.84
N LYS A 53 12.39 -4.70 -20.12
CA LYS A 53 12.63 -5.58 -21.28
C LYS A 53 11.56 -6.66 -21.51
N ASP A 54 10.40 -6.55 -20.89
CA ASP A 54 9.24 -7.40 -21.12
C ASP A 54 8.06 -6.53 -21.55
N SER A 55 7.40 -6.90 -22.65
CA SER A 55 6.23 -6.19 -23.17
C SER A 55 4.91 -6.67 -22.55
N ASN A 56 4.95 -7.73 -21.73
CA ASN A 56 3.76 -8.26 -21.08
C ASN A 56 3.35 -7.41 -19.88
N HIS A 57 2.06 -7.43 -19.61
CA HIS A 57 1.47 -6.84 -18.41
C HIS A 57 1.07 -7.96 -17.44
N TYR A 58 1.46 -7.80 -16.20
CA TYR A 58 1.23 -8.81 -15.15
C TYR A 58 0.29 -8.25 -14.08
N THR A 59 -0.56 -9.12 -13.53
CA THR A 59 -1.35 -8.80 -12.34
C THR A 59 -0.45 -8.74 -11.10
N ILE A 60 -0.95 -8.15 -10.02
CA ILE A 60 -0.19 -8.09 -8.75
C ILE A 60 0.21 -9.50 -8.26
N PRO A 61 -0.69 -10.49 -8.20
CA PRO A 61 -0.31 -11.84 -7.78
C PRO A 61 0.77 -12.47 -8.68
N GLN A 62 0.68 -12.29 -10.00
CA GLN A 62 1.70 -12.78 -10.94
C GLN A 62 3.06 -12.10 -10.70
N ALA A 63 3.06 -10.77 -10.51
CA ALA A 63 4.28 -10.02 -10.23
C ALA A 63 4.93 -10.48 -8.91
N VAL A 64 4.14 -10.71 -7.86
CA VAL A 64 4.64 -11.23 -6.58
C VAL A 64 5.26 -12.63 -6.77
N ALA A 65 4.62 -13.52 -7.53
CA ALA A 65 5.17 -14.85 -7.82
C ALA A 65 6.50 -14.80 -8.58
N MET A 66 6.67 -13.82 -9.47
CA MET A 66 7.90 -13.63 -10.24
C MET A 66 9.02 -12.97 -9.42
N MET A 67 8.69 -11.95 -8.64
CA MET A 67 9.67 -11.18 -7.85
C MET A 67 10.04 -11.85 -6.54
N LYS A 68 9.17 -12.72 -6.01
CA LYS A 68 9.38 -13.46 -4.76
C LYS A 68 9.82 -12.56 -3.59
N PRO A 69 9.12 -11.44 -3.33
CA PRO A 69 9.52 -10.53 -2.28
C PRO A 69 9.37 -11.18 -0.91
N ARG A 70 10.24 -10.83 0.03
CA ARG A 70 10.11 -11.24 1.42
C ARG A 70 8.85 -10.63 2.05
N ARG A 71 8.57 -9.37 1.72
CA ARG A 71 7.41 -8.63 2.24
C ARG A 71 6.72 -7.85 1.13
N VAL A 72 5.41 -7.78 1.27
CA VAL A 72 4.54 -6.96 0.43
C VAL A 72 3.78 -5.99 1.33
N VAL A 73 4.00 -4.69 1.17
CA VAL A 73 3.23 -3.65 1.86
C VAL A 73 2.13 -3.17 0.91
N MET A 74 0.89 -3.36 1.30
CA MET A 74 -0.30 -3.02 0.50
C MET A 74 -1.00 -1.81 1.09
N THR A 75 -1.30 -0.80 0.26
CA THR A 75 -2.09 0.37 0.65
C THR A 75 -3.11 0.64 -0.44
N PHE A 76 -4.36 0.28 -0.22
CA PHE A 76 -5.52 0.55 -1.09
C PHE A 76 -6.58 1.30 -0.30
N GLY A 77 -7.51 1.97 -0.98
CA GLY A 77 -8.68 2.57 -0.39
C GLY A 77 -8.90 4.04 -0.77
N THR A 78 -7.86 4.78 -1.14
CA THR A 78 -8.03 6.18 -1.57
C THR A 78 -8.93 6.30 -2.81
N ASN A 79 -8.84 5.34 -3.74
CA ASN A 79 -9.67 5.29 -4.95
C ASN A 79 -10.97 4.49 -4.76
N ASP A 80 -11.19 3.94 -3.58
CA ASP A 80 -12.34 3.09 -3.25
C ASP A 80 -13.38 3.80 -2.36
N THR A 81 -13.19 5.07 -2.01
CA THR A 81 -14.01 5.79 -1.03
C THR A 81 -15.49 5.93 -1.41
N GLY A 82 -15.85 5.75 -2.68
CA GLY A 82 -17.22 5.65 -3.15
C GLY A 82 -17.84 4.25 -3.03
N MET A 83 -17.09 3.26 -2.56
CA MET A 83 -17.51 1.87 -2.42
C MET A 83 -18.09 1.62 -1.02
N GLU A 84 -19.00 0.65 -0.89
CA GLU A 84 -19.40 0.15 0.42
C GLU A 84 -18.24 -0.56 1.12
N VAL A 85 -18.17 -0.43 2.45
CA VAL A 85 -17.07 -1.01 3.27
C VAL A 85 -16.98 -2.52 3.05
N SER A 86 -18.13 -3.22 2.98
CA SER A 86 -18.17 -4.66 2.75
C SER A 86 -17.57 -5.07 1.41
N ASP A 87 -17.84 -4.31 0.35
CA ASP A 87 -17.34 -4.60 -1.00
C ASP A 87 -15.83 -4.32 -1.08
N PHE A 88 -15.38 -3.21 -0.48
CA PHE A 88 -13.96 -2.89 -0.35
C PHE A 88 -13.19 -4.03 0.34
N ILE A 89 -13.69 -4.51 1.48
CA ILE A 89 -13.07 -5.60 2.23
C ILE A 89 -13.11 -6.93 1.46
N ALA A 90 -14.20 -7.22 0.75
CA ALA A 90 -14.30 -8.43 -0.07
C ALA A 90 -13.24 -8.43 -1.19
N HIS A 91 -13.08 -7.32 -1.92
CA HIS A 91 -12.06 -7.19 -2.97
C HIS A 91 -10.63 -7.25 -2.40
N TYR A 92 -10.40 -6.59 -1.26
CA TYR A 92 -9.08 -6.62 -0.60
C TYR A 92 -8.71 -8.03 -0.14
N THR A 93 -9.66 -8.74 0.48
CA THR A 93 -9.52 -10.14 0.91
C THR A 93 -9.16 -11.05 -0.27
N ALA A 94 -9.88 -10.93 -1.38
CA ALA A 94 -9.62 -11.72 -2.58
C ALA A 94 -8.20 -11.47 -3.13
N LEU A 95 -7.74 -10.22 -3.13
CA LEU A 95 -6.39 -9.88 -3.56
C LEU A 95 -5.32 -10.48 -2.64
N ILE A 96 -5.50 -10.40 -1.32
CA ILE A 96 -4.59 -11.02 -0.33
C ILE A 96 -4.51 -12.53 -0.57
N GLN A 97 -5.65 -13.19 -0.68
CA GLN A 97 -5.71 -14.64 -0.90
C GLN A 97 -5.03 -15.06 -2.22
N ALA A 98 -5.23 -14.30 -3.30
CA ALA A 98 -4.57 -14.54 -4.57
C ALA A 98 -3.04 -14.38 -4.48
N ILE A 99 -2.54 -13.39 -3.73
CA ILE A 99 -1.11 -13.23 -3.46
C ILE A 99 -0.58 -14.42 -2.65
N GLN A 100 -1.27 -14.83 -1.60
CA GLN A 100 -0.88 -16.00 -0.78
C GLN A 100 -0.84 -17.29 -1.59
N GLN A 101 -1.79 -17.49 -2.50
CA GLN A 101 -1.81 -18.64 -3.41
C GLN A 101 -0.67 -18.60 -4.43
N SER A 102 -0.34 -17.43 -4.95
CA SER A 102 0.70 -17.28 -5.96
C SER A 102 2.11 -17.42 -5.39
N TYR A 103 2.34 -16.93 -4.17
CA TYR A 103 3.62 -17.03 -3.46
C TYR A 103 3.41 -17.03 -1.93
N PRO A 104 3.27 -18.22 -1.29
CA PRO A 104 2.90 -18.34 0.13
C PRO A 104 3.99 -17.94 1.12
N TYR A 105 5.19 -17.67 0.65
CA TYR A 105 6.35 -17.35 1.49
C TYR A 105 6.53 -15.85 1.75
N THR A 106 5.75 -15.00 1.08
CA THR A 106 5.78 -13.56 1.32
C THR A 106 4.99 -13.19 2.57
N ASP A 107 5.49 -12.25 3.35
CA ASP A 107 4.73 -11.64 4.43
C ASP A 107 3.91 -10.48 3.87
N ILE A 108 2.60 -10.51 4.10
CA ILE A 108 1.69 -9.44 3.69
C ILE A 108 1.49 -8.48 4.86
N ILE A 109 1.69 -7.19 4.58
CA ILE A 109 1.46 -6.09 5.51
C ILE A 109 0.42 -5.17 4.87
N VAL A 110 -0.76 -5.10 5.46
CA VAL A 110 -1.81 -4.17 5.05
C VAL A 110 -1.59 -2.86 5.79
N ASN A 111 -1.37 -1.80 5.02
CA ASN A 111 -1.16 -0.48 5.56
C ASN A 111 -2.45 0.35 5.47
N THR A 112 -2.68 1.23 6.43
CA THR A 112 -3.85 2.10 6.46
C THR A 112 -3.97 2.98 5.23
N VAL A 113 -5.21 3.27 4.85
CA VAL A 113 -5.55 4.35 3.92
C VAL A 113 -5.09 5.68 4.53
N PRO A 114 -4.33 6.51 3.79
CA PRO A 114 -3.90 7.81 4.30
C PRO A 114 -5.10 8.73 4.61
N PRO A 115 -5.03 9.55 5.67
CA PRO A 115 -6.05 10.55 5.93
C PRO A 115 -6.06 11.63 4.84
N VAL A 116 -7.18 12.34 4.72
CA VAL A 116 -7.26 13.55 3.91
C VAL A 116 -7.02 14.79 4.78
N PRO A 117 -6.41 15.87 4.26
CA PRO A 117 -6.31 17.13 4.99
C PRO A 117 -7.69 17.78 5.13
N ALA A 118 -7.87 18.67 6.10
CA ALA A 118 -9.12 19.42 6.27
C ALA A 118 -9.48 20.23 5.00
N ASP A 119 -8.50 20.84 4.34
CA ASP A 119 -8.68 21.43 3.00
C ASP A 119 -8.35 20.40 1.91
N HIS A 120 -9.38 19.75 1.40
CA HIS A 120 -9.34 18.87 0.22
C HIS A 120 -10.38 19.28 -0.82
N SER A 121 -10.50 20.59 -1.05
CA SER A 121 -11.54 21.21 -1.87
C SER A 121 -11.56 20.75 -3.33
N ASN A 122 -10.45 20.27 -3.87
CA ASN A 122 -10.38 19.67 -5.20
C ASN A 122 -10.93 18.22 -5.26
N TYR A 123 -11.20 17.61 -4.09
CA TYR A 123 -11.71 16.24 -3.94
C TYR A 123 -12.90 16.19 -2.98
N PRO A 124 -14.01 16.92 -3.29
CA PRO A 124 -15.13 17.11 -2.37
C PRO A 124 -15.91 15.81 -2.07
N HIS A 125 -15.66 14.75 -2.82
CA HIS A 125 -16.24 13.42 -2.60
C HIS A 125 -15.47 12.58 -1.58
N MET A 126 -14.29 13.05 -1.14
CA MET A 126 -13.50 12.36 -0.13
C MET A 126 -14.06 12.67 1.26
N ASP A 127 -14.18 11.63 2.09
CA ASP A 127 -14.70 11.75 3.46
C ASP A 127 -13.73 11.05 4.44
N GLN A 128 -13.25 11.81 5.43
CA GLN A 128 -12.36 11.28 6.46
C GLN A 128 -13.04 10.20 7.30
N ALA A 129 -14.34 10.31 7.58
CA ALA A 129 -15.07 9.31 8.34
C ALA A 129 -15.13 7.97 7.56
N ARG A 130 -15.36 8.02 6.25
CA ARG A 130 -15.31 6.82 5.39
C ARG A 130 -13.90 6.18 5.37
N ILE A 131 -12.84 6.97 5.36
CA ILE A 131 -11.47 6.48 5.45
C ILE A 131 -11.23 5.81 6.81
N ASP A 132 -11.75 6.37 7.88
CA ASP A 132 -11.62 5.77 9.21
C ASP A 132 -12.40 4.45 9.31
N ASP A 133 -13.61 4.37 8.73
CA ASP A 133 -14.39 3.12 8.61
C ASP A 133 -13.60 2.04 7.82
N PHE A 134 -12.98 2.41 6.70
CA PHE A 134 -12.12 1.50 5.94
C PHE A 134 -10.95 1.00 6.77
N ASN A 135 -10.28 1.88 7.51
CA ASN A 135 -9.13 1.51 8.33
C ASN A 135 -9.51 0.58 9.48
N MET A 136 -10.68 0.77 10.10
CA MET A 136 -11.21 -0.15 11.12
C MET A 136 -11.54 -1.51 10.51
N ALA A 137 -12.22 -1.54 9.38
CA ALA A 137 -12.54 -2.79 8.69
C ALA A 137 -11.30 -3.53 8.17
N LEU A 138 -10.24 -2.81 7.74
CA LEU A 138 -8.95 -3.40 7.39
C LEU A 138 -8.29 -4.06 8.59
N LEU A 139 -8.34 -3.45 9.79
CA LEU A 139 -7.80 -4.07 11.01
C LEU A 139 -8.51 -5.39 11.31
N GLU A 140 -9.85 -5.40 11.30
CA GLU A 140 -10.65 -6.61 11.52
C GLU A 140 -10.37 -7.70 10.47
N MET A 141 -10.29 -7.33 9.20
CA MET A 141 -9.92 -8.24 8.11
C MET A 141 -8.53 -8.84 8.33
N CYS A 142 -7.55 -8.04 8.74
CA CYS A 142 -6.19 -8.52 9.00
C CYS A 142 -6.16 -9.53 10.15
N GLU A 143 -6.92 -9.31 11.21
CA GLU A 143 -7.05 -10.26 12.32
C GLU A 143 -7.67 -11.59 11.84
N GLN A 144 -8.72 -11.54 11.04
CA GLN A 144 -9.38 -12.73 10.49
C GLN A 144 -8.49 -13.54 9.55
N LEU A 145 -7.68 -12.85 8.73
CA LEU A 145 -6.79 -13.49 7.74
C LEU A 145 -5.42 -13.88 8.31
N GLY A 146 -5.10 -13.45 9.52
CA GLY A 146 -3.77 -13.66 10.12
C GLY A 146 -2.66 -12.92 9.38
N VAL A 147 -2.97 -11.80 8.70
CA VAL A 147 -2.00 -10.91 8.06
C VAL A 147 -1.73 -9.69 8.93
N ARG A 148 -0.64 -9.00 8.66
CA ARG A 148 -0.21 -7.88 9.50
C ARG A 148 -0.91 -6.59 9.11
N PHE A 149 -1.33 -5.82 10.12
CA PHE A 149 -1.83 -4.46 9.96
C PHE A 149 -0.78 -3.44 10.38
N LEU A 150 -0.64 -2.34 9.63
CA LEU A 150 0.29 -1.25 9.90
C LEU A 150 -0.44 0.09 9.83
N ASN A 151 -0.48 0.83 10.94
CA ASN A 151 -1.21 2.10 11.03
C ASN A 151 -0.33 3.31 10.67
N SER A 152 0.13 3.42 9.43
CA SER A 152 0.94 4.59 9.03
C SER A 152 0.16 5.91 8.96
N ALA A 153 -1.18 5.87 9.01
CA ALA A 153 -2.02 7.06 9.13
C ALA A 153 -1.69 7.86 10.39
N GLU A 154 -1.23 7.20 11.46
CA GLU A 154 -0.79 7.85 12.70
C GLU A 154 0.32 8.89 12.46
N ALA A 155 1.24 8.62 11.53
CA ALA A 155 2.30 9.58 11.19
C ALA A 155 1.81 10.77 10.36
N LEU A 156 0.57 10.73 9.88
CA LEU A 156 -0.01 11.74 9.00
C LEU A 156 -1.15 12.53 9.63
N LYS A 157 -1.81 12.01 10.67
CA LYS A 157 -2.95 12.67 11.32
C LYS A 157 -2.50 13.76 12.28
N GLY A 158 -3.20 14.89 12.20
CA GLY A 158 -3.16 15.96 13.21
C GLY A 158 -4.10 15.67 14.39
N SER A 159 -4.08 16.54 15.39
CA SER A 159 -4.94 16.44 16.57
C SER A 159 -6.43 16.66 16.28
N ASP A 160 -6.76 17.20 15.12
CA ASP A 160 -8.11 17.42 14.60
C ASP A 160 -8.69 16.18 13.89
N GLY A 161 -7.91 15.10 13.77
CA GLY A 161 -8.31 13.87 13.08
C GLY A 161 -8.09 13.87 11.56
N TYR A 162 -7.75 15.03 10.99
CA TYR A 162 -7.41 15.18 9.56
C TYR A 162 -5.91 15.04 9.33
N GLY A 163 -5.53 14.93 8.07
CA GLY A 163 -4.12 14.95 7.68
C GLY A 163 -3.47 16.31 7.98
N ILE A 164 -2.23 16.29 8.51
CA ILE A 164 -1.43 17.49 8.79
C ILE A 164 -1.28 18.30 7.51
N ALA A 165 -1.83 19.50 7.47
CA ALA A 165 -1.93 20.36 6.28
C ALA A 165 -0.58 20.55 5.55
N ASP A 166 0.51 20.72 6.29
CA ASP A 166 1.85 20.89 5.72
C ASP A 166 2.34 19.68 4.91
N TYR A 167 1.75 18.51 5.11
CA TYR A 167 2.11 17.28 4.39
C TYR A 167 1.42 17.15 3.04
N TYR A 168 0.43 17.98 2.75
CA TYR A 168 -0.39 17.93 1.54
C TYR A 168 -0.24 19.20 0.69
N THR A 169 -0.55 19.08 -0.59
CA THR A 169 -0.76 20.25 -1.44
C THR A 169 -2.11 20.87 -1.06
N SER A 170 -2.22 22.20 -1.02
CA SER A 170 -3.46 22.88 -0.66
C SER A 170 -4.61 22.46 -1.59
N GLY A 171 -5.76 22.17 -1.01
CA GLY A 171 -6.95 21.68 -1.71
C GLY A 171 -6.84 20.24 -2.24
N ASP A 172 -5.74 19.53 -1.98
CA ASP A 172 -5.41 18.23 -2.59
C ASP A 172 -5.25 17.16 -1.51
N ILE A 173 -5.46 15.90 -1.90
CA ILE A 173 -5.28 14.71 -1.06
C ILE A 173 -3.90 14.07 -1.22
N HIS A 174 -3.08 14.57 -2.11
CA HIS A 174 -1.77 14.01 -2.42
C HIS A 174 -0.68 14.55 -1.49
N LEU A 175 0.10 13.61 -0.96
CA LEU A 175 1.21 13.93 -0.08
C LEU A 175 2.35 14.64 -0.82
N LYS A 176 2.87 15.70 -0.20
CA LYS A 176 4.17 16.27 -0.54
C LYS A 176 5.31 15.35 -0.09
N SER A 177 6.52 15.65 -0.52
CA SER A 177 7.72 14.88 -0.16
C SER A 177 7.90 14.72 1.36
N VAL A 178 7.51 15.71 2.17
CA VAL A 178 7.58 15.63 3.64
C VAL A 178 6.63 14.58 4.20
N GLY A 179 5.37 14.52 3.74
CA GLY A 179 4.41 13.51 4.13
C GLY A 179 4.79 12.11 3.65
N LEU A 180 5.29 12.00 2.40
CA LEU A 180 5.82 10.75 1.86
C LEU A 180 6.98 10.20 2.71
N LYS A 181 7.88 11.07 3.16
CA LYS A 181 8.99 10.69 4.06
C LYS A 181 8.49 10.26 5.43
N ALA A 182 7.46 10.92 5.97
CA ALA A 182 6.85 10.53 7.25
C ALA A 182 6.27 9.11 7.17
N VAL A 183 5.46 8.80 6.14
CA VAL A 183 4.93 7.44 5.92
C VAL A 183 6.06 6.42 5.76
N LEU A 184 7.05 6.71 4.92
CA LEU A 184 8.15 5.79 4.67
C LEU A 184 8.98 5.52 5.93
N ASN A 185 9.22 6.56 6.74
CA ASN A 185 9.88 6.42 8.04
C ASN A 185 9.05 5.56 8.99
N TYR A 186 7.72 5.79 9.05
CA TYR A 186 6.83 5.00 9.88
C TYR A 186 6.89 3.52 9.50
N ILE A 187 6.77 3.20 8.20
CA ILE A 187 6.88 1.82 7.70
C ILE A 187 8.22 1.20 8.12
N ARG A 188 9.32 1.93 8.01
CA ARG A 188 10.66 1.43 8.34
C ARG A 188 10.87 1.17 9.84
N THR A 189 10.20 1.94 10.69
CA THR A 189 10.40 1.87 12.14
C THR A 189 9.38 1.00 12.86
N HIS A 190 8.20 0.76 12.27
CA HIS A 190 7.07 0.05 12.88
C HIS A 190 6.72 -1.28 12.18
N ALA A 191 7.31 -1.55 11.00
CA ALA A 191 7.12 -2.85 10.37
C ALA A 191 7.70 -3.97 11.25
N CYS A 192 6.90 -5.00 11.50
CA CYS A 192 7.30 -6.12 12.33
C CYS A 192 8.50 -6.86 11.73
N GLN A 193 9.45 -7.24 12.57
CA GLN A 193 10.48 -8.19 12.15
C GLN A 193 9.85 -9.57 11.99
N THR A 194 10.18 -10.24 10.89
CA THR A 194 9.76 -11.60 10.60
C THR A 194 10.95 -12.38 10.07
N ASP A 195 10.94 -13.68 10.26
CA ASP A 195 11.92 -14.57 9.63
C ASP A 195 11.70 -14.59 8.11
N ASP A 196 12.79 -14.74 7.37
CA ASP A 196 12.69 -14.95 5.93
C ASP A 196 12.27 -16.40 5.65
N ARG A 197 11.03 -16.58 5.21
CA ARG A 197 10.46 -17.92 4.94
C ARG A 197 10.68 -18.39 3.51
N ARG A 198 11.32 -17.57 2.68
CA ARG A 198 11.51 -17.89 1.26
C ARG A 198 12.46 -19.08 1.11
N PRO A 199 12.09 -20.12 0.36
CA PRO A 199 13.01 -21.18 0.02
C PRO A 199 14.05 -20.66 -0.98
N ASP A 200 15.27 -21.17 -0.87
CA ASP A 200 16.35 -20.92 -1.84
C ASP A 200 16.60 -19.44 -2.14
N THR A 201 16.82 -18.65 -1.08
CA THR A 201 17.03 -17.18 -1.19
C THR A 201 18.26 -16.79 -2.00
N ASN A 202 19.20 -17.69 -2.29
CA ASN A 202 20.39 -17.40 -3.07
C ASN A 202 20.08 -17.12 -4.56
N ASN A 203 18.93 -17.56 -5.06
CA ASN A 203 18.51 -17.41 -6.44
C ASN A 203 17.37 -16.39 -6.62
N ILE A 204 17.04 -15.62 -5.58
CA ILE A 204 16.03 -14.57 -5.66
C ILE A 204 16.71 -13.25 -6.02
N PRO A 205 16.29 -12.53 -7.09
CA PRO A 205 16.91 -11.31 -7.55
C PRO A 205 16.77 -10.14 -6.57
#